data_52de0b0095a0edb95c3af072f96b4c8f
#
_entry.id   52de0b0095a0edb95c3af072f96b4c8f
#
_cell.length_a   1.000
_cell.length_b   1.000
_cell.length_c   1.000
_cell.angle_alpha   90.00
_cell.angle_beta   90.00
_cell.angle_gamma   90.00
#
_symmetry.space_group_name_H-M   'P 1'
#
loop_
_entity.id
_entity.type
_entity.pdbx_description
1 polymer ?
#
loop_
_entity_poly.entity_id
_entity_poly.type
_entity_poly.pdbx_seq_one_letter_code
_entity_poly.pdbx_strand_id
1 'polypeptide(L)'
;MKKKVLFVNDEMTMGGVARILNTFLKMIDRDKYEVDLLVLHKRGELLSEIPTDINVISGSDFFSVIDRPLKECKGKELFYKLRLLFYMKTGLIKNKIVKERKKILNKHYDIEFSAKEGFCTVFTGYGDSDKKINWVQVDYKESNYSSHHMELIKDALKHIDMNIACSNQVMESYKELFDVSKICVIHNLVDEERIRNMSLEPCDIKFEENGKINLITVARFHRQKAVDRLIRIQAKLKDYYNLIIIGDGGLKEELYSLAKELDCFDDIKWLGLKSNPYPYVRECDLFVMPSLYEGYPTMTVESLLSDTPVLTTLVAGVNEQIDDSNGWIVKNSEDGLYKKLDELKDKKDVLIKLKKDLENYHYDNQSILSKYYEIFNECN
;
A
#
# COMPACT_ATOMS: atom_id res chain seq x y z
N MET A 1 22.42 3.13 25.09
CA MET A 1 21.03 2.62 25.28
C MET A 1 20.36 2.56 23.93
N LYS A 2 19.49 1.57 23.67
CA LYS A 2 18.69 1.54 22.45
C LYS A 2 17.65 2.66 22.49
N LYS A 3 17.39 3.32 21.36
CA LYS A 3 16.27 4.26 21.25
C LYS A 3 14.94 3.49 21.23
N LYS A 4 13.97 3.98 21.97
CA LYS A 4 12.62 3.39 22.03
C LYS A 4 11.75 3.98 20.94
N VAL A 5 11.26 3.12 20.05
CA VAL A 5 10.45 3.52 18.89
C VAL A 5 9.04 2.92 19.03
N LEU A 6 8.03 3.77 18.93
CA LEU A 6 6.64 3.37 18.85
C LEU A 6 6.14 3.54 17.43
N PHE A 7 5.77 2.46 16.77
CA PHE A 7 4.96 2.52 15.55
C PHE A 7 3.48 2.54 15.90
N VAL A 8 2.71 3.41 15.23
CA VAL A 8 1.26 3.55 15.43
C VAL A 8 0.56 3.23 14.13
N ASN A 9 -0.26 2.19 14.12
CA ASN A 9 -1.11 1.83 12.99
C ASN A 9 -2.57 1.65 13.42
N ASP A 10 -3.52 1.80 12.52
CA ASP A 10 -4.93 1.62 12.82
C ASP A 10 -5.31 0.14 12.95
N GLU A 11 -4.96 -0.69 11.97
CA GLU A 11 -5.22 -2.14 11.95
C GLU A 11 -4.20 -2.86 11.06
N MET A 12 -4.07 -4.18 11.23
CA MET A 12 -3.12 -5.02 10.49
C MET A 12 -3.85 -5.96 9.51
N THR A 13 -4.84 -5.41 8.79
CA THR A 13 -5.58 -6.14 7.75
C THR A 13 -4.76 -6.24 6.45
N MET A 14 -5.11 -7.23 5.60
CA MET A 14 -4.48 -7.42 4.30
C MET A 14 -4.55 -6.13 3.47
N GLY A 15 -3.41 -5.48 3.24
CA GLY A 15 -3.31 -4.24 2.48
C GLY A 15 -1.86 -3.74 2.36
N GLY A 16 -1.62 -2.81 1.42
CA GLY A 16 -0.27 -2.33 1.13
C GLY A 16 0.44 -1.75 2.35
N VAL A 17 -0.18 -0.80 3.05
CA VAL A 17 0.44 -0.11 4.20
C VAL A 17 0.83 -1.06 5.32
N ALA A 18 -0.07 -1.97 5.72
CA ALA A 18 0.22 -2.93 6.79
C ALA A 18 1.33 -3.93 6.40
N ARG A 19 1.40 -4.32 5.11
CA ARG A 19 2.48 -5.17 4.60
C ARG A 19 3.82 -4.44 4.59
N ILE A 20 3.85 -3.18 4.14
CA ILE A 20 5.06 -2.34 4.16
C ILE A 20 5.54 -2.14 5.61
N LEU A 21 4.61 -1.87 6.54
CA LEU A 21 4.93 -1.77 7.96
C LEU A 21 5.55 -3.07 8.50
N ASN A 22 4.96 -4.23 8.19
CA ASN A 22 5.55 -5.53 8.59
C ASN A 22 6.96 -5.73 8.03
N THR A 23 7.20 -5.33 6.78
CA THR A 23 8.53 -5.36 6.17
C THR A 23 9.51 -4.46 6.95
N PHE A 24 9.08 -3.23 7.27
CA PHE A 24 9.90 -2.33 8.08
C PHE A 24 10.18 -2.90 9.46
N LEU A 25 9.15 -3.44 10.12
CA LEU A 25 9.29 -4.08 11.43
C LEU A 25 10.23 -5.30 11.41
N LYS A 26 10.37 -6.03 10.31
CA LYS A 26 11.34 -7.12 10.15
C LYS A 26 12.76 -6.60 9.96
N MET A 27 12.94 -5.53 9.21
CA MET A 27 14.24 -5.04 8.77
C MET A 27 14.91 -4.03 9.72
N ILE A 28 14.16 -3.37 10.61
CA ILE A 28 14.70 -2.35 11.51
C ILE A 28 15.75 -2.96 12.47
N ASP A 29 16.87 -2.27 12.65
CA ASP A 29 18.03 -2.70 13.45
C ASP A 29 17.69 -2.81 14.93
N ARG A 30 17.59 -4.06 15.42
CA ARG A 30 17.27 -4.36 16.83
C ARG A 30 18.42 -4.06 17.79
N ASP A 31 19.62 -3.89 17.31
CA ASP A 31 20.76 -3.53 18.18
C ASP A 31 20.70 -2.05 18.56
N LYS A 32 20.10 -1.22 17.70
CA LYS A 32 19.96 0.23 17.89
C LYS A 32 18.60 0.64 18.45
N TYR A 33 17.54 -0.11 18.15
CA TYR A 33 16.16 0.27 18.46
C TYR A 33 15.41 -0.79 19.26
N GLU A 34 14.72 -0.36 20.32
CA GLU A 34 13.68 -1.11 21.01
C GLU A 34 12.32 -0.71 20.41
N VAL A 35 11.61 -1.65 19.82
CA VAL A 35 10.44 -1.36 18.99
C VAL A 35 9.16 -1.91 19.62
N ASP A 36 8.15 -1.05 19.76
CA ASP A 36 6.77 -1.42 20.04
C ASP A 36 5.87 -1.05 18.86
N LEU A 37 4.81 -1.83 18.66
CA LEU A 37 3.75 -1.55 17.72
C LEU A 37 2.43 -1.32 18.47
N LEU A 38 1.88 -0.12 18.38
CA LEU A 38 0.51 0.15 18.80
C LEU A 38 -0.44 -0.04 17.63
N VAL A 39 -1.40 -0.94 17.77
CA VAL A 39 -2.50 -1.13 16.82
C VAL A 39 -3.76 -0.57 17.46
N LEU A 40 -4.27 0.55 16.95
CA LEU A 40 -5.41 1.28 17.52
C LEU A 40 -6.67 0.41 17.58
N HIS A 41 -6.88 -0.40 16.56
CA HIS A 41 -7.89 -1.46 16.52
C HIS A 41 -7.19 -2.79 16.24
N LYS A 42 -6.83 -3.51 17.30
CA LYS A 42 -6.02 -4.75 17.21
C LYS A 42 -6.78 -5.87 16.51
N ARG A 43 -6.75 -5.83 15.18
CA ARG A 43 -7.31 -6.84 14.28
C ARG A 43 -6.50 -6.92 12.99
N GLY A 44 -6.72 -7.98 12.23
CA GLY A 44 -6.15 -8.20 10.90
C GLY A 44 -5.23 -9.41 10.83
N GLU A 45 -5.16 -10.01 9.69
CA GLU A 45 -4.47 -11.27 9.39
C GLU A 45 -2.94 -11.10 9.55
N LEU A 46 -2.44 -9.91 9.22
CA LEU A 46 -1.00 -9.61 9.29
C LEU A 46 -0.44 -9.46 10.71
N LEU A 47 -1.30 -9.50 11.75
CA LEU A 47 -0.85 -9.56 13.15
C LEU A 47 0.02 -10.80 13.42
N SER A 48 -0.28 -11.92 12.76
CA SER A 48 0.48 -13.16 12.90
C SER A 48 1.86 -13.14 12.22
N GLU A 49 2.09 -12.18 11.34
CA GLU A 49 3.36 -12.02 10.63
C GLU A 49 4.33 -11.03 11.32
N ILE A 50 3.90 -10.38 12.42
CA ILE A 50 4.74 -9.46 13.20
C ILE A 50 5.84 -10.26 13.89
N PRO A 51 7.11 -9.80 13.85
CA PRO A 51 8.21 -10.44 14.60
C PRO A 51 7.89 -10.60 16.08
N THR A 52 8.20 -11.76 16.64
CA THR A 52 7.83 -12.14 18.02
C THR A 52 8.55 -11.32 19.11
N ASP A 53 9.63 -10.65 18.74
CA ASP A 53 10.39 -9.75 19.62
C ASP A 53 9.78 -8.34 19.71
N ILE A 54 8.75 -8.04 18.92
CA ILE A 54 8.02 -6.78 18.99
C ILE A 54 6.83 -6.90 19.94
N ASN A 55 6.75 -6.00 20.90
CA ASN A 55 5.60 -5.90 21.78
C ASN A 55 4.43 -5.20 21.05
N VAL A 56 3.32 -5.93 20.89
CA VAL A 56 2.11 -5.43 20.22
C VAL A 56 1.11 -4.91 21.24
N ILE A 57 0.97 -3.60 21.32
CA ILE A 57 0.05 -2.90 22.22
C ILE A 57 -1.31 -2.75 21.53
N SER A 58 -2.39 -2.99 22.26
CA SER A 58 -3.76 -2.76 21.77
C SER A 58 -4.24 -1.35 22.11
N GLY A 59 -4.85 -0.67 21.16
CA GLY A 59 -5.59 0.56 21.40
C GLY A 59 -6.79 0.34 22.32
N SER A 60 -7.36 1.45 22.84
CA SER A 60 -8.59 1.38 23.65
C SER A 60 -9.82 1.20 22.77
N ASP A 61 -10.90 0.68 23.36
CA ASP A 61 -12.20 0.54 22.68
C ASP A 61 -12.71 1.86 22.04
N PHE A 62 -12.26 3.00 22.58
CA PHE A 62 -12.59 4.31 22.00
C PHE A 62 -12.02 4.47 20.58
N PHE A 63 -10.85 3.91 20.30
CA PHE A 63 -10.21 4.00 18.98
C PHE A 63 -10.73 2.95 17.97
N SER A 64 -11.34 1.86 18.45
CA SER A 64 -11.82 0.77 17.60
C SER A 64 -12.88 1.15 16.56
N VAL A 65 -13.49 2.33 16.69
CA VAL A 65 -14.61 2.79 15.84
C VAL A 65 -14.24 3.97 14.93
N ILE A 66 -12.96 4.37 14.88
CA ILE A 66 -12.53 5.60 14.21
C ILE A 66 -12.88 5.60 12.73
N ASP A 67 -12.44 4.60 11.99
CA ASP A 67 -12.62 4.51 10.54
C ASP A 67 -13.89 3.76 10.12
N ARG A 68 -14.73 3.34 11.10
CA ARG A 68 -15.97 2.64 10.80
C ARG A 68 -17.13 3.60 10.53
N PRO A 69 -17.89 3.41 9.43
CA PRO A 69 -19.10 4.17 9.18
C PRO A 69 -20.12 4.02 10.33
N LEU A 70 -20.81 5.10 10.67
CA LEU A 70 -21.81 5.09 11.76
C LEU A 70 -22.87 3.97 11.60
N LYS A 71 -23.29 3.72 10.36
CA LYS A 71 -24.28 2.68 10.00
C LYS A 71 -23.83 1.24 10.30
N GLU A 72 -22.53 1.02 10.42
CA GLU A 72 -21.93 -0.30 10.70
C GLU A 72 -21.69 -0.54 12.19
N CYS A 73 -21.71 0.52 13.00
CA CYS A 73 -21.49 0.42 14.43
C CYS A 73 -22.77 -0.02 15.16
N LYS A 74 -22.68 -1.04 16.03
CA LYS A 74 -23.80 -1.59 16.80
C LYS A 74 -23.45 -1.68 18.29
N GLY A 75 -24.48 -1.62 19.15
CA GLY A 75 -24.30 -1.78 20.60
C GLY A 75 -23.27 -0.82 21.20
N LYS A 76 -22.25 -1.36 21.88
CA LYS A 76 -21.19 -0.57 22.50
C LYS A 76 -20.39 0.27 21.48
N GLU A 77 -20.19 -0.25 20.27
CA GLU A 77 -19.47 0.47 19.21
C GLU A 77 -20.22 1.73 18.78
N LEU A 78 -21.55 1.68 18.67
CA LEU A 78 -22.38 2.85 18.36
C LEU A 78 -22.20 3.93 19.44
N PHE A 79 -22.18 3.55 20.71
CA PHE A 79 -21.94 4.47 21.82
C PHE A 79 -20.54 5.14 21.72
N TYR A 80 -19.49 4.35 21.45
CA TYR A 80 -18.14 4.91 21.25
C TYR A 80 -18.08 5.80 20.00
N LYS A 81 -18.75 5.43 18.91
CA LYS A 81 -18.81 6.24 17.69
C LYS A 81 -19.51 7.58 17.92
N LEU A 82 -20.64 7.59 18.60
CA LEU A 82 -21.35 8.83 18.95
C LEU A 82 -20.51 9.72 19.86
N ARG A 83 -19.80 9.14 20.84
CA ARG A 83 -18.88 9.90 21.69
C ARG A 83 -17.70 10.45 20.90
N LEU A 84 -17.12 9.69 19.97
CA LEU A 84 -16.06 10.15 19.08
C LEU A 84 -16.53 11.37 18.28
N LEU A 85 -17.70 11.28 17.63
CA LEU A 85 -18.29 12.38 16.86
C LEU A 85 -18.58 13.62 17.73
N PHE A 86 -19.05 13.43 18.96
CA PHE A 86 -19.25 14.52 19.91
C PHE A 86 -17.92 15.21 20.25
N TYR A 87 -16.87 14.45 20.58
CA TYR A 87 -15.55 15.04 20.87
C TYR A 87 -14.94 15.76 19.66
N MET A 88 -15.11 15.20 18.45
CA MET A 88 -14.68 15.86 17.21
C MET A 88 -15.41 17.19 17.00
N LYS A 89 -16.76 17.18 17.11
CA LYS A 89 -17.59 18.37 16.90
C LYS A 89 -17.34 19.48 17.94
N THR A 90 -17.00 19.11 19.17
CA THR A 90 -16.75 20.07 20.27
C THR A 90 -15.30 20.52 20.39
N GLY A 91 -14.39 20.00 19.55
CA GLY A 91 -12.95 20.28 19.65
C GLY A 91 -12.24 19.62 20.85
N LEU A 92 -12.98 18.84 21.67
CA LEU A 92 -12.44 18.19 22.87
C LEU A 92 -11.67 16.88 22.54
N ILE A 93 -11.58 16.52 21.27
CA ILE A 93 -10.96 15.27 20.81
C ILE A 93 -9.49 15.20 21.22
N LYS A 94 -8.73 16.28 21.16
CA LYS A 94 -7.32 16.36 21.58
C LYS A 94 -7.15 15.88 23.03
N ASN A 95 -7.90 16.48 23.95
CA ASN A 95 -7.84 16.13 25.37
C ASN A 95 -8.22 14.66 25.61
N LYS A 96 -9.20 14.16 24.82
CA LYS A 96 -9.63 12.76 24.90
C LYS A 96 -8.52 11.83 24.41
N ILE A 97 -7.85 12.13 23.33
CA ILE A 97 -6.73 11.34 22.80
C ILE A 97 -5.60 11.28 23.84
N VAL A 98 -5.15 12.42 24.33
CA VAL A 98 -4.10 12.50 25.36
C VAL A 98 -4.47 11.66 26.59
N LYS A 99 -5.73 11.72 27.05
CA LYS A 99 -6.19 10.90 28.18
C LYS A 99 -6.19 9.40 27.87
N GLU A 100 -6.59 9.00 26.67
CA GLU A 100 -6.58 7.58 26.26
C GLU A 100 -5.15 7.07 26.07
N ARG A 101 -4.26 7.88 25.48
CA ARG A 101 -2.83 7.55 25.35
C ARG A 101 -2.21 7.18 26.69
N LYS A 102 -2.41 8.01 27.74
CA LYS A 102 -1.88 7.76 29.11
C LYS A 102 -2.40 6.50 29.76
N LYS A 103 -3.49 5.91 29.27
CA LYS A 103 -4.00 4.61 29.75
C LYS A 103 -3.35 3.43 29.05
N ILE A 104 -2.97 3.62 27.78
CA ILE A 104 -2.46 2.58 26.88
C ILE A 104 -0.95 2.49 26.97
N LEU A 105 -0.28 3.65 26.95
CA LEU A 105 1.17 3.75 26.94
C LEU A 105 1.68 4.01 28.36
N ASN A 106 2.55 3.12 28.83
CA ASN A 106 3.10 3.13 30.20
C ASN A 106 4.59 3.55 30.24
N LYS A 107 5.18 3.85 29.09
CA LYS A 107 6.57 4.31 28.95
C LYS A 107 6.66 5.48 27.97
N HIS A 108 7.71 6.27 28.10
CA HIS A 108 8.08 7.31 27.14
C HIS A 108 8.83 6.69 25.94
N TYR A 109 8.65 7.27 24.75
CA TYR A 109 9.35 6.87 23.54
C TYR A 109 10.20 8.01 23.01
N ASP A 110 11.41 7.68 22.54
CA ASP A 110 12.30 8.63 21.89
C ASP A 110 11.75 9.01 20.51
N ILE A 111 11.12 8.05 19.82
CA ILE A 111 10.54 8.23 18.48
C ILE A 111 9.14 7.64 18.43
N GLU A 112 8.20 8.39 17.88
CA GLU A 112 6.87 7.90 17.56
C GLU A 112 6.60 8.07 16.07
N PHE A 113 6.21 6.97 15.42
CA PHE A 113 6.06 6.85 14.00
C PHE A 113 4.62 6.51 13.63
N SER A 114 3.89 7.48 13.05
CA SER A 114 2.59 7.23 12.45
C SER A 114 2.77 6.44 11.17
N ALA A 115 2.45 5.15 11.19
CA ALA A 115 2.66 4.25 10.04
C ALA A 115 1.58 4.36 8.94
N LYS A 116 0.59 5.21 9.17
CA LYS A 116 -0.49 5.49 8.23
C LYS A 116 -1.00 6.91 8.46
N GLU A 117 -1.38 7.56 7.37
CA GLU A 117 -2.03 8.88 7.43
C GLU A 117 -3.40 8.82 8.12
N GLY A 118 -3.98 9.99 8.38
CA GLY A 118 -5.29 10.13 9.00
C GLY A 118 -5.25 10.11 10.52
N PHE A 119 -5.96 9.17 11.15
CA PHE A 119 -6.05 9.20 12.61
C PHE A 119 -4.78 8.74 13.32
N CYS A 120 -3.94 7.93 12.69
CA CYS A 120 -2.61 7.61 13.22
C CYS A 120 -1.75 8.87 13.31
N THR A 121 -1.79 9.76 12.30
CA THR A 121 -1.16 11.08 12.33
C THR A 121 -1.66 11.92 13.49
N VAL A 122 -2.99 11.94 13.71
CA VAL A 122 -3.61 12.68 14.83
C VAL A 122 -3.17 12.12 16.17
N PHE A 123 -3.15 10.79 16.31
CA PHE A 123 -2.71 10.12 17.54
C PHE A 123 -1.26 10.47 17.86
N THR A 124 -0.37 10.36 16.88
CA THR A 124 1.07 10.67 17.02
C THR A 124 1.29 12.16 17.26
N GLY A 125 0.63 13.05 16.52
CA GLY A 125 0.77 14.51 16.68
C GLY A 125 0.47 14.99 18.10
N TYR A 126 -0.49 14.38 18.79
CA TYR A 126 -0.80 14.68 20.20
C TYR A 126 -0.03 13.81 21.19
N GLY A 127 1.02 13.11 20.73
CA GLY A 127 1.95 12.37 21.56
C GLY A 127 2.94 13.26 22.32
N ASP A 128 3.64 12.63 23.27
CA ASP A 128 4.64 13.23 24.12
C ASP A 128 6.05 12.67 23.89
N SER A 129 6.24 11.94 22.79
CA SER A 129 7.54 11.43 22.33
C SER A 129 8.45 12.56 21.88
N ASP A 130 9.78 12.37 22.01
CA ASP A 130 10.77 13.42 21.71
C ASP A 130 10.78 13.77 20.22
N LYS A 131 10.59 12.78 19.34
CA LYS A 131 10.50 12.95 17.88
C LYS A 131 9.26 12.26 17.34
N LYS A 132 8.47 12.97 16.53
CA LYS A 132 7.24 12.51 15.92
C LYS A 132 7.34 12.54 14.41
N ILE A 133 7.13 11.37 13.78
CA ILE A 133 7.26 11.16 12.35
C ILE A 133 5.92 10.71 11.79
N ASN A 134 5.55 11.22 10.63
CA ASN A 134 4.33 10.86 9.94
C ASN A 134 4.63 10.27 8.55
N TRP A 135 4.07 9.10 8.25
CA TRP A 135 4.15 8.45 6.95
C TRP A 135 2.97 8.85 6.07
N VAL A 136 3.26 9.23 4.83
CA VAL A 136 2.27 9.63 3.83
C VAL A 136 2.32 8.63 2.68
N GLN A 137 1.34 7.72 2.66
CA GLN A 137 1.30 6.55 1.77
C GLN A 137 0.30 6.68 0.61
N VAL A 138 -0.54 7.72 0.63
CA VAL A 138 -1.56 7.96 -0.38
C VAL A 138 -1.53 9.40 -0.86
N ASP A 139 -2.03 9.63 -2.07
CA ASP A 139 -2.35 10.98 -2.51
C ASP A 139 -3.61 11.47 -1.78
N TYR A 140 -3.45 12.48 -0.93
CA TYR A 140 -4.56 13.04 -0.15
C TYR A 140 -5.65 13.70 -1.01
N LYS A 141 -5.35 14.09 -2.25
CA LYS A 141 -6.36 14.61 -3.19
C LYS A 141 -7.40 13.55 -3.54
N GLU A 142 -6.99 12.29 -3.50
CA GLU A 142 -7.85 11.13 -3.75
C GLU A 142 -8.51 10.57 -2.48
N SER A 143 -8.22 11.17 -1.31
CA SER A 143 -8.80 10.75 -0.04
C SER A 143 -10.17 11.39 0.21
N ASN A 144 -11.08 10.63 0.84
CA ASN A 144 -12.44 11.08 1.18
C ASN A 144 -12.57 11.52 2.65
N TYR A 145 -11.57 12.24 3.18
CA TYR A 145 -11.68 12.76 4.54
C TYR A 145 -12.72 13.90 4.62
N SER A 146 -13.56 13.86 5.65
CA SER A 146 -14.48 14.99 5.92
C SER A 146 -13.71 16.25 6.33
N SER A 147 -14.31 17.42 6.14
CA SER A 147 -13.71 18.70 6.54
C SER A 147 -13.26 18.73 8.00
N HIS A 148 -14.02 18.13 8.91
CA HIS A 148 -13.64 18.03 10.34
C HIS A 148 -12.42 17.13 10.57
N HIS A 149 -12.29 16.03 9.82
CA HIS A 149 -11.09 15.20 9.86
C HIS A 149 -9.87 15.97 9.33
N MET A 150 -10.03 16.68 8.23
CA MET A 150 -8.94 17.49 7.64
C MET A 150 -8.44 18.56 8.60
N GLU A 151 -9.34 19.28 9.30
CA GLU A 151 -8.94 20.28 10.30
C GLU A 151 -8.20 19.65 11.48
N LEU A 152 -8.64 18.48 11.93
CA LEU A 152 -7.95 17.73 13.00
C LEU A 152 -6.56 17.25 12.57
N ILE A 153 -6.42 16.77 11.35
CA ILE A 153 -5.13 16.37 10.76
C ILE A 153 -4.21 17.59 10.65
N LYS A 154 -4.70 18.72 10.11
CA LYS A 154 -3.93 19.98 10.00
C LYS A 154 -3.42 20.46 11.36
N ASP A 155 -4.25 20.39 12.40
CA ASP A 155 -3.80 20.77 13.74
C ASP A 155 -2.74 19.79 14.29
N ALA A 156 -2.91 18.50 14.11
CA ALA A 156 -1.95 17.49 14.54
C ALA A 156 -0.59 17.61 13.83
N LEU A 157 -0.59 17.98 12.54
CA LEU A 157 0.62 18.14 11.73
C LEU A 157 1.52 19.27 12.23
N LYS A 158 0.99 20.28 12.94
CA LYS A 158 1.79 21.32 13.60
C LYS A 158 2.73 20.79 14.68
N HIS A 159 2.48 19.55 15.13
CA HIS A 159 3.23 18.87 16.18
C HIS A 159 4.05 17.68 15.65
N ILE A 160 4.08 17.47 14.33
CA ILE A 160 4.90 16.48 13.67
C ILE A 160 6.25 17.09 13.29
N ASP A 161 7.34 16.42 13.64
CA ASP A 161 8.70 16.90 13.41
C ASP A 161 9.20 16.60 11.99
N MET A 162 8.74 15.49 11.39
CA MET A 162 9.09 15.08 10.04
C MET A 162 7.95 14.34 9.36
N ASN A 163 7.64 14.70 8.11
CA ASN A 163 6.76 13.94 7.25
C ASN A 163 7.60 13.16 6.22
N ILE A 164 7.24 11.92 5.94
CA ILE A 164 7.91 11.06 4.97
C ILE A 164 6.87 10.64 3.93
N ALA A 165 7.01 11.11 2.71
CA ALA A 165 6.19 10.72 1.58
C ALA A 165 6.80 9.51 0.86
N CYS A 166 5.96 8.58 0.38
CA CYS A 166 6.41 7.38 -0.31
C CYS A 166 6.92 7.64 -1.74
N SER A 167 6.57 8.79 -2.34
CA SER A 167 7.02 9.21 -3.68
C SER A 167 7.06 10.73 -3.82
N ASN A 168 7.77 11.22 -4.84
CA ASN A 168 7.86 12.65 -5.12
C ASN A 168 6.48 13.28 -5.42
N GLN A 169 5.65 12.58 -6.20
CA GLN A 169 4.30 13.07 -6.53
C GLN A 169 3.41 13.15 -5.28
N VAL A 170 3.49 12.18 -4.37
CA VAL A 170 2.77 12.22 -3.08
C VAL A 170 3.28 13.38 -2.23
N MET A 171 4.58 13.63 -2.18
CA MET A 171 5.16 14.77 -1.48
C MET A 171 4.61 16.10 -2.00
N GLU A 172 4.61 16.30 -3.31
CA GLU A 172 4.12 17.57 -3.90
C GLU A 172 2.61 17.75 -3.66
N SER A 173 1.82 16.69 -3.88
CA SER A 173 0.38 16.71 -3.56
C SER A 173 0.10 17.04 -2.08
N TYR A 174 0.93 16.52 -1.18
CA TYR A 174 0.81 16.76 0.26
C TYR A 174 1.13 18.21 0.64
N LYS A 175 2.19 18.79 0.07
CA LYS A 175 2.57 20.21 0.26
C LYS A 175 1.50 21.18 -0.22
N GLU A 176 0.78 20.85 -1.29
CA GLU A 176 -0.32 21.69 -1.79
C GLU A 176 -1.51 21.76 -0.83
N LEU A 177 -1.74 20.71 -0.01
CA LEU A 177 -2.87 20.61 0.90
C LEU A 177 -2.55 21.03 2.34
N PHE A 178 -1.28 20.88 2.73
CA PHE A 178 -0.83 21.10 4.10
C PHE A 178 0.40 22.00 4.11
N ASP A 179 0.40 22.99 5.01
CA ASP A 179 1.56 23.83 5.27
C ASP A 179 2.56 23.05 6.15
N VAL A 180 3.36 22.19 5.51
CA VAL A 180 4.38 21.39 6.18
C VAL A 180 5.78 21.81 5.72
N SER A 181 6.60 22.25 6.67
CA SER A 181 7.97 22.72 6.38
C SER A 181 8.99 21.58 6.27
N LYS A 182 8.76 20.47 6.99
CA LYS A 182 9.66 19.32 7.02
C LYS A 182 8.98 18.11 6.39
N ILE A 183 9.37 17.80 5.16
CA ILE A 183 8.93 16.62 4.42
C ILE A 183 10.05 16.17 3.48
N CYS A 184 10.26 14.86 3.41
CA CYS A 184 11.19 14.23 2.47
C CYS A 184 10.54 13.01 1.81
N VAL A 185 11.20 12.47 0.79
CA VAL A 185 10.78 11.24 0.12
C VAL A 185 11.66 10.09 0.56
N ILE A 186 11.02 9.04 1.09
CA ILE A 186 11.65 7.74 1.32
C ILE A 186 10.69 6.69 0.80
N HIS A 187 11.15 5.90 -0.15
CA HIS A 187 10.36 4.84 -0.78
C HIS A 187 10.00 3.73 0.21
N ASN A 188 9.01 2.94 -0.15
CA ASN A 188 8.57 1.82 0.66
C ASN A 188 9.59 0.68 0.64
N LEU A 189 9.79 0.03 1.77
CA LEU A 189 10.57 -1.20 1.86
C LEU A 189 9.80 -2.37 1.25
N VAL A 190 10.52 -3.26 0.58
CA VAL A 190 9.97 -4.46 -0.05
C VAL A 190 10.77 -5.69 0.41
N ASP A 191 10.10 -6.72 0.87
CA ASP A 191 10.73 -7.96 1.36
C ASP A 191 11.18 -8.82 0.14
N GLU A 192 12.32 -8.43 -0.46
CA GLU A 192 12.85 -9.05 -1.68
C GLU A 192 13.08 -10.54 -1.52
N GLU A 193 13.73 -10.97 -0.44
CA GLU A 193 14.03 -12.39 -0.20
C GLU A 193 12.74 -13.21 -0.12
N ARG A 194 11.74 -12.70 0.61
CA ARG A 194 10.44 -13.36 0.70
C ARG A 194 9.77 -13.47 -0.66
N ILE A 195 9.74 -12.41 -1.45
CA ILE A 195 9.08 -12.40 -2.77
C ILE A 195 9.76 -13.38 -3.70
N ARG A 196 11.07 -13.37 -3.79
CA ARG A 196 11.84 -14.31 -4.63
C ARG A 196 11.57 -15.75 -4.21
N ASN A 197 11.67 -16.06 -2.92
CA ASN A 197 11.41 -17.43 -2.43
C ASN A 197 9.96 -17.86 -2.73
N MET A 198 8.98 -17.01 -2.47
CA MET A 198 7.57 -17.31 -2.74
C MET A 198 7.26 -17.40 -4.24
N SER A 199 8.00 -16.70 -5.10
CA SER A 199 7.81 -16.78 -6.57
C SER A 199 8.26 -18.10 -7.18
N LEU A 200 9.12 -18.85 -6.47
CA LEU A 200 9.59 -20.18 -6.88
C LEU A 200 8.67 -21.33 -6.46
N GLU A 201 7.63 -21.04 -5.67
CA GLU A 201 6.64 -22.05 -5.31
C GLU A 201 5.84 -22.52 -6.54
N PRO A 202 5.35 -23.77 -6.57
CA PRO A 202 4.61 -24.27 -7.72
C PRO A 202 3.24 -23.58 -7.87
N CYS A 203 2.83 -23.28 -9.11
CA CYS A 203 1.48 -22.84 -9.44
C CYS A 203 0.49 -24.03 -9.42
N ASP A 204 -0.73 -23.77 -8.93
CA ASP A 204 -1.84 -24.74 -8.95
C ASP A 204 -2.64 -24.73 -10.28
N ILE A 205 -2.14 -23.98 -11.28
CA ILE A 205 -2.73 -23.92 -12.63
C ILE A 205 -1.69 -24.26 -13.70
N LYS A 206 -2.18 -24.69 -14.86
CA LYS A 206 -1.38 -24.78 -16.08
C LYS A 206 -1.59 -23.53 -16.91
N PHE A 207 -0.50 -22.95 -17.40
CA PHE A 207 -0.52 -21.87 -18.37
C PHE A 207 -0.69 -22.47 -19.77
N GLU A 208 -1.42 -21.78 -20.63
CA GLU A 208 -1.71 -22.29 -21.98
C GLU A 208 -0.52 -22.07 -22.91
N GLU A 209 -0.05 -23.14 -23.55
CA GLU A 209 0.99 -23.11 -24.58
C GLU A 209 0.37 -22.89 -25.97
N ASN A 210 -0.44 -21.82 -26.12
CA ASN A 210 -1.15 -21.50 -27.36
C ASN A 210 -0.46 -20.41 -28.21
N GLY A 211 0.79 -20.05 -27.84
CA GLY A 211 1.57 -19.01 -28.51
C GLY A 211 1.21 -17.58 -28.11
N LYS A 212 0.10 -17.37 -27.40
CA LYS A 212 -0.30 -16.05 -26.92
C LYS A 212 0.63 -15.56 -25.80
N ILE A 213 0.59 -14.25 -25.54
CA ILE A 213 1.26 -13.61 -24.43
C ILE A 213 0.37 -13.70 -23.19
N ASN A 214 0.93 -14.15 -22.06
CA ASN A 214 0.23 -14.26 -20.79
C ASN A 214 0.33 -12.92 -20.02
N LEU A 215 -0.78 -12.21 -19.92
CA LEU A 215 -0.92 -11.01 -19.08
C LEU A 215 -1.44 -11.37 -17.71
N ILE A 216 -0.94 -10.70 -16.67
CA ILE A 216 -1.46 -10.85 -15.32
C ILE A 216 -1.71 -9.51 -14.66
N THR A 217 -2.79 -9.42 -13.86
CA THR A 217 -3.01 -8.35 -12.90
C THR A 217 -3.35 -8.93 -11.53
N VAL A 218 -2.82 -8.31 -10.47
CA VAL A 218 -3.10 -8.67 -9.07
C VAL A 218 -3.64 -7.43 -8.37
N ALA A 219 -4.93 -7.42 -8.05
CA ALA A 219 -5.58 -6.21 -7.54
C ALA A 219 -6.83 -6.52 -6.72
N ARG A 220 -7.13 -5.67 -5.73
CA ARG A 220 -8.48 -5.63 -5.16
C ARG A 220 -9.47 -5.13 -6.20
N PHE A 221 -10.66 -5.74 -6.26
CA PHE A 221 -11.71 -5.28 -7.17
C PHE A 221 -12.39 -4.02 -6.61
N HIS A 222 -11.70 -2.91 -6.82
CA HIS A 222 -12.08 -1.58 -6.38
C HIS A 222 -11.86 -0.58 -7.53
N ARG A 223 -12.65 0.49 -7.59
CA ARG A 223 -12.58 1.50 -8.66
C ARG A 223 -11.16 2.03 -8.91
N GLN A 224 -10.40 2.26 -7.83
CA GLN A 224 -9.00 2.69 -7.90
C GLN A 224 -8.14 1.82 -8.83
N LYS A 225 -8.33 0.50 -8.78
CA LYS A 225 -7.52 -0.48 -9.52
C LYS A 225 -7.94 -0.66 -10.97
N ALA A 226 -9.11 -0.15 -11.36
CA ALA A 226 -9.61 -0.04 -12.73
C ALA A 226 -9.41 -1.32 -13.59
N VAL A 227 -9.69 -2.49 -13.00
CA VAL A 227 -9.57 -3.81 -13.67
C VAL A 227 -10.48 -3.90 -14.89
N ASP A 228 -11.59 -3.17 -14.91
CA ASP A 228 -12.51 -3.05 -16.05
C ASP A 228 -11.84 -2.61 -17.35
N ARG A 229 -10.77 -1.77 -17.27
CA ARG A 229 -9.98 -1.39 -18.45
C ARG A 229 -9.33 -2.60 -19.13
N LEU A 230 -8.77 -3.51 -18.34
CA LEU A 230 -8.14 -4.73 -18.89
C LEU A 230 -9.17 -5.68 -19.50
N ILE A 231 -10.36 -5.79 -18.92
CA ILE A 231 -11.46 -6.60 -19.49
C ILE A 231 -11.87 -6.06 -20.85
N ARG A 232 -12.03 -4.72 -20.99
CA ARG A 232 -12.37 -4.09 -22.28
C ARG A 232 -11.26 -4.27 -23.33
N ILE A 233 -10.01 -4.27 -22.89
CA ILE A 233 -8.86 -4.52 -23.78
C ILE A 233 -8.81 -5.99 -24.16
N GLN A 234 -9.04 -6.91 -23.24
CA GLN A 234 -9.07 -8.34 -23.51
C GLN A 234 -10.11 -8.68 -24.58
N ALA A 235 -11.30 -8.13 -24.51
CA ALA A 235 -12.33 -8.31 -25.52
C ALA A 235 -11.89 -7.93 -26.96
N LYS A 236 -10.96 -6.96 -27.07
CA LYS A 236 -10.43 -6.51 -28.37
C LYS A 236 -9.18 -7.28 -28.83
N LEU A 237 -8.41 -7.84 -27.90
CA LEU A 237 -7.10 -8.44 -28.16
C LEU A 237 -7.01 -9.92 -27.71
N LYS A 238 -8.15 -10.59 -27.52
CA LYS A 238 -8.22 -11.98 -27.02
C LYS A 238 -7.50 -13.01 -27.90
N ASP A 239 -7.28 -12.70 -29.17
CA ASP A 239 -6.53 -13.58 -30.06
C ASP A 239 -5.01 -13.58 -29.82
N TYR A 240 -4.50 -12.54 -29.13
CA TYR A 240 -3.08 -12.33 -28.88
C TYR A 240 -2.68 -12.56 -27.41
N TYR A 241 -3.65 -12.44 -26.49
CA TYR A 241 -3.39 -12.46 -25.06
C TYR A 241 -4.25 -13.48 -24.30
N ASN A 242 -3.64 -14.13 -23.31
CA ASN A 242 -4.34 -14.80 -22.23
C ASN A 242 -4.32 -13.85 -21.02
N LEU A 243 -5.46 -13.42 -20.51
CA LEU A 243 -5.54 -12.54 -19.34
C LEU A 243 -5.81 -13.35 -18.07
N ILE A 244 -4.92 -13.22 -17.08
CA ILE A 244 -5.03 -13.82 -15.75
C ILE A 244 -5.32 -12.70 -14.74
N ILE A 245 -6.38 -12.86 -13.93
CA ILE A 245 -6.77 -11.89 -12.91
C ILE A 245 -6.77 -12.57 -11.55
N ILE A 246 -5.93 -12.06 -10.64
CA ILE A 246 -5.89 -12.44 -9.22
C ILE A 246 -6.48 -11.31 -8.40
N GLY A 247 -7.49 -11.63 -7.60
CA GLY A 247 -8.09 -10.67 -6.69
C GLY A 247 -9.54 -10.95 -6.35
N ASP A 248 -10.07 -10.12 -5.47
CA ASP A 248 -11.48 -10.11 -5.05
C ASP A 248 -11.85 -8.69 -4.56
N GLY A 249 -13.12 -8.41 -4.37
CA GLY A 249 -13.57 -7.13 -3.85
C GLY A 249 -14.98 -6.75 -4.25
N GLY A 250 -15.41 -5.55 -3.83
CA GLY A 250 -16.79 -5.10 -3.97
C GLY A 250 -17.30 -4.98 -5.41
N LEU A 251 -16.41 -4.90 -6.40
CA LEU A 251 -16.79 -4.79 -7.83
C LEU A 251 -16.81 -6.14 -8.56
N LYS A 252 -16.70 -7.27 -7.87
CA LYS A 252 -16.59 -8.61 -8.49
C LYS A 252 -17.72 -8.88 -9.48
N GLU A 253 -18.97 -8.73 -9.04
CA GLU A 253 -20.13 -8.99 -9.87
C GLU A 253 -20.23 -8.04 -11.09
N GLU A 254 -19.81 -6.78 -10.91
CA GLU A 254 -19.77 -5.80 -12.00
C GLU A 254 -18.73 -6.18 -13.06
N LEU A 255 -17.53 -6.60 -12.62
CA LEU A 255 -16.44 -7.03 -13.52
C LEU A 255 -16.82 -8.31 -14.27
N TYR A 256 -17.45 -9.27 -13.61
CA TYR A 256 -17.92 -10.51 -14.23
C TYR A 256 -19.02 -10.23 -15.24
N SER A 257 -19.98 -9.34 -14.91
CA SER A 257 -21.05 -8.94 -15.83
C SER A 257 -20.48 -8.24 -17.07
N LEU A 258 -19.52 -7.33 -16.87
CA LEU A 258 -18.83 -6.64 -17.97
C LEU A 258 -18.12 -7.64 -18.91
N ALA A 259 -17.42 -8.63 -18.37
CA ALA A 259 -16.71 -9.62 -19.18
C ALA A 259 -17.69 -10.48 -20.01
N LYS A 260 -18.86 -10.82 -19.43
CA LYS A 260 -19.95 -11.54 -20.15
C LYS A 260 -20.59 -10.68 -21.22
N GLU A 261 -20.88 -9.41 -20.93
CA GLU A 261 -21.45 -8.46 -21.89
C GLU A 261 -20.53 -8.25 -23.11
N LEU A 262 -19.20 -8.28 -22.89
CA LEU A 262 -18.18 -8.11 -23.92
C LEU A 262 -17.75 -9.44 -24.59
N ASP A 263 -18.42 -10.56 -24.28
CA ASP A 263 -18.12 -11.90 -24.82
C ASP A 263 -16.65 -12.31 -24.67
N CYS A 264 -16.07 -12.05 -23.46
CA CYS A 264 -14.69 -12.42 -23.16
C CYS A 264 -14.53 -13.03 -21.75
N PHE A 265 -15.62 -13.44 -21.09
CA PHE A 265 -15.55 -14.00 -19.73
C PHE A 265 -14.72 -15.27 -19.66
N ASP A 266 -14.91 -16.16 -20.63
CA ASP A 266 -14.21 -17.46 -20.72
C ASP A 266 -12.76 -17.30 -21.25
N ASP A 267 -12.44 -16.16 -21.88
CA ASP A 267 -11.07 -15.81 -22.31
C ASP A 267 -10.22 -15.23 -21.15
N ILE A 268 -10.82 -15.06 -19.94
CA ILE A 268 -10.15 -14.53 -18.76
C ILE A 268 -10.03 -15.63 -17.70
N LYS A 269 -8.82 -15.87 -17.21
CA LYS A 269 -8.59 -16.80 -16.11
C LYS A 269 -8.75 -16.10 -14.77
N TRP A 270 -9.92 -16.27 -14.14
CA TRP A 270 -10.24 -15.71 -12.85
C TRP A 270 -9.76 -16.61 -11.72
N LEU A 271 -8.71 -16.20 -10.99
CA LEU A 271 -8.09 -17.03 -9.94
C LEU A 271 -8.59 -16.72 -8.52
N GLY A 272 -9.45 -15.71 -8.37
CA GLY A 272 -9.88 -15.26 -7.05
C GLY A 272 -8.74 -14.71 -6.20
N LEU A 273 -8.91 -14.69 -4.89
CA LEU A 273 -7.87 -14.26 -3.96
C LEU A 273 -6.82 -15.38 -3.77
N LYS A 274 -5.55 -15.04 -3.93
CA LYS A 274 -4.42 -15.93 -3.66
C LYS A 274 -3.57 -15.35 -2.52
N SER A 275 -3.21 -16.19 -1.56
CA SER A 275 -2.29 -15.81 -0.46
C SER A 275 -0.87 -15.53 -0.96
N ASN A 276 -0.44 -16.31 -1.96
CA ASN A 276 0.82 -16.12 -2.68
C ASN A 276 0.53 -15.93 -4.19
N PRO A 277 0.55 -14.68 -4.70
CA PRO A 277 0.34 -14.42 -6.12
C PRO A 277 1.62 -14.53 -6.97
N TYR A 278 2.80 -14.52 -6.35
CA TYR A 278 4.09 -14.35 -7.04
C TYR A 278 4.44 -15.49 -8.02
N PRO A 279 4.14 -16.79 -7.76
CA PRO A 279 4.38 -17.83 -8.75
C PRO A 279 3.61 -17.59 -10.05
N TYR A 280 2.37 -17.12 -9.95
CA TYR A 280 1.55 -16.81 -11.13
C TYR A 280 2.09 -15.60 -11.88
N VAL A 281 2.58 -14.58 -11.14
CA VAL A 281 3.24 -13.41 -11.76
C VAL A 281 4.48 -13.88 -12.51
N ARG A 282 5.34 -14.68 -11.88
CA ARG A 282 6.57 -15.20 -12.48
C ARG A 282 6.34 -16.00 -13.78
N GLU A 283 5.29 -16.79 -13.85
CA GLU A 283 4.95 -17.59 -15.02
C GLU A 283 4.37 -16.77 -16.18
N CYS A 284 3.88 -15.55 -15.91
CA CYS A 284 3.34 -14.67 -16.94
C CYS A 284 4.43 -13.89 -17.67
N ASP A 285 4.10 -13.41 -18.88
CA ASP A 285 5.02 -12.66 -19.73
C ASP A 285 5.04 -11.15 -19.35
N LEU A 286 3.91 -10.61 -18.84
CA LEU A 286 3.77 -9.19 -18.53
C LEU A 286 2.75 -8.97 -17.40
N PHE A 287 3.17 -8.24 -16.37
CA PHE A 287 2.26 -7.71 -15.36
C PHE A 287 1.66 -6.38 -15.82
N VAL A 288 0.34 -6.23 -15.71
CA VAL A 288 -0.35 -4.99 -16.12
C VAL A 288 -1.06 -4.36 -14.93
N MET A 289 -0.72 -3.11 -14.63
CA MET A 289 -1.36 -2.31 -13.58
C MET A 289 -2.17 -1.15 -14.19
N PRO A 290 -3.50 -1.27 -14.30
CA PRO A 290 -4.36 -0.26 -14.93
C PRO A 290 -4.84 0.84 -14.00
N SER A 291 -4.28 0.99 -12.81
CA SER A 291 -4.77 1.81 -11.70
C SER A 291 -5.04 3.27 -12.09
N LEU A 292 -6.06 3.88 -11.47
CA LEU A 292 -6.39 5.30 -11.62
C LEU A 292 -5.45 6.18 -10.81
N TYR A 293 -5.11 5.76 -9.61
CA TYR A 293 -4.20 6.45 -8.70
C TYR A 293 -3.54 5.48 -7.73
N GLU A 294 -2.32 5.78 -7.30
CA GLU A 294 -1.52 5.07 -6.31
C GLU A 294 -0.73 6.08 -5.47
N GLY A 295 -0.01 5.62 -4.45
CA GLY A 295 1.01 6.41 -3.77
C GLY A 295 2.41 5.99 -4.20
N TYR A 296 2.71 4.71 -3.98
CA TYR A 296 3.91 3.99 -4.41
C TYR A 296 3.55 2.50 -4.52
N PRO A 297 3.12 2.05 -5.70
CA PRO A 297 2.59 0.70 -5.85
C PRO A 297 3.67 -0.36 -5.66
N THR A 298 3.55 -1.19 -4.62
CA THR A 298 4.52 -2.26 -4.35
C THR A 298 4.41 -3.42 -5.33
N MET A 299 3.21 -3.69 -5.87
CA MET A 299 3.01 -4.78 -6.84
C MET A 299 3.85 -4.62 -8.12
N THR A 300 4.22 -3.40 -8.52
CA THR A 300 5.16 -3.17 -9.62
C THR A 300 6.55 -3.70 -9.27
N VAL A 301 7.08 -3.33 -8.10
CA VAL A 301 8.37 -3.84 -7.59
C VAL A 301 8.30 -5.34 -7.33
N GLU A 302 7.20 -5.83 -6.74
CA GLU A 302 6.98 -7.25 -6.48
C GLU A 302 6.96 -8.07 -7.78
N SER A 303 6.42 -7.50 -8.87
CA SER A 303 6.45 -8.12 -10.20
C SER A 303 7.87 -8.19 -10.76
N LEU A 304 8.64 -7.09 -10.67
CA LEU A 304 10.05 -7.07 -11.12
C LEU A 304 10.90 -8.09 -10.36
N LEU A 305 10.68 -8.21 -9.03
CA LEU A 305 11.33 -9.22 -8.18
C LEU A 305 10.87 -10.66 -8.47
N SER A 306 9.77 -10.82 -9.17
CA SER A 306 9.27 -12.10 -9.71
C SER A 306 9.67 -12.31 -11.18
N ASP A 307 10.70 -11.60 -11.65
CA ASP A 307 11.26 -11.64 -13.00
C ASP A 307 10.22 -11.34 -14.11
N THR A 308 9.21 -10.48 -13.81
CA THR A 308 8.14 -10.16 -14.74
C THR A 308 8.07 -8.66 -15.02
N PRO A 309 8.26 -8.24 -16.29
CA PRO A 309 8.22 -6.84 -16.68
C PRO A 309 6.83 -6.24 -16.46
N VAL A 310 6.78 -4.92 -16.36
CA VAL A 310 5.58 -4.17 -15.96
C VAL A 310 5.08 -3.25 -17.07
N LEU A 311 3.78 -3.28 -17.35
CA LEU A 311 3.08 -2.23 -18.04
C LEU A 311 2.14 -1.53 -17.05
N THR A 312 2.30 -0.22 -16.87
CA THR A 312 1.48 0.53 -15.92
C THR A 312 0.97 1.84 -16.48
N THR A 313 -0.17 2.29 -15.99
CA THR A 313 -0.63 3.67 -16.18
C THR A 313 0.23 4.64 -15.38
N LEU A 314 0.38 5.89 -15.88
CA LEU A 314 1.06 6.95 -15.14
C LEU A 314 0.28 7.33 -13.88
N VAL A 315 0.78 6.88 -12.75
CA VAL A 315 0.30 7.19 -11.39
C VAL A 315 1.48 7.54 -10.48
N ALA A 316 1.24 8.05 -9.26
CA ALA A 316 2.32 8.42 -8.35
C ALA A 316 3.25 7.22 -8.06
N GLY A 317 4.52 7.48 -7.99
CA GLY A 317 5.60 6.53 -7.65
C GLY A 317 6.07 5.66 -8.80
N VAL A 318 5.33 5.48 -9.91
CA VAL A 318 5.75 4.57 -10.99
C VAL A 318 6.96 5.06 -11.78
N ASN A 319 7.12 6.38 -11.96
CA ASN A 319 8.32 6.96 -12.60
C ASN A 319 9.61 6.74 -11.77
N GLU A 320 9.48 6.34 -10.53
CA GLU A 320 10.58 6.07 -9.61
C GLU A 320 10.90 4.56 -9.53
N GLN A 321 10.14 3.74 -10.29
CA GLN A 321 10.23 2.28 -10.28
C GLN A 321 10.45 1.68 -11.67
N ILE A 322 9.83 2.27 -12.68
CA ILE A 322 9.74 1.71 -14.04
C ILE A 322 10.48 2.59 -15.02
N ASP A 323 11.34 1.96 -15.81
CA ASP A 323 12.03 2.53 -16.96
C ASP A 323 12.08 1.53 -18.14
N ASP A 324 12.74 1.89 -19.24
CA ASP A 324 12.81 1.07 -20.46
C ASP A 324 13.53 -0.28 -20.27
N SER A 325 14.25 -0.48 -19.16
CA SER A 325 14.95 -1.74 -18.84
C SER A 325 14.04 -2.78 -18.17
N ASN A 326 12.88 -2.36 -17.65
CA ASN A 326 12.02 -3.21 -16.83
C ASN A 326 10.52 -3.11 -17.14
N GLY A 327 10.10 -2.17 -18.03
CA GLY A 327 8.70 -2.05 -18.37
C GLY A 327 8.31 -0.78 -19.11
N TRP A 328 7.04 -0.44 -19.04
CA TRP A 328 6.48 0.74 -19.73
C TRP A 328 5.47 1.47 -18.87
N ILE A 329 5.54 2.79 -18.91
CA ILE A 329 4.55 3.69 -18.32
C ILE A 329 3.76 4.34 -19.49
N VAL A 330 2.44 4.26 -19.44
CA VAL A 330 1.57 4.84 -20.46
C VAL A 330 0.65 5.90 -19.86
N LYS A 331 0.07 6.74 -20.71
CA LYS A 331 -0.96 7.69 -20.28
C LYS A 331 -2.03 6.98 -19.46
N ASN A 332 -2.47 7.58 -18.36
CA ASN A 332 -3.49 7.01 -17.48
C ASN A 332 -4.87 7.00 -18.16
N SER A 333 -5.04 6.05 -19.06
CA SER A 333 -6.29 5.83 -19.80
C SER A 333 -6.36 4.39 -20.34
N GLU A 334 -7.56 3.90 -20.64
CA GLU A 334 -7.75 2.64 -21.37
C GLU A 334 -7.04 2.67 -22.73
N ASP A 335 -7.15 3.77 -23.47
CA ASP A 335 -6.49 3.94 -24.77
C ASP A 335 -4.96 3.86 -24.69
N GLY A 336 -4.36 4.43 -23.63
CA GLY A 336 -2.91 4.33 -23.42
C GLY A 336 -2.43 2.89 -23.21
N LEU A 337 -3.15 2.12 -22.42
CA LEU A 337 -2.88 0.69 -22.21
C LEU A 337 -3.13 -0.11 -23.50
N TYR A 338 -4.26 0.13 -24.17
CA TYR A 338 -4.61 -0.55 -25.41
C TYR A 338 -3.53 -0.36 -26.49
N LYS A 339 -3.10 0.88 -26.76
CA LYS A 339 -2.08 1.17 -27.76
C LYS A 339 -0.75 0.45 -27.49
N LYS A 340 -0.33 0.41 -26.20
CA LYS A 340 0.91 -0.30 -25.87
C LYS A 340 0.75 -1.81 -25.99
N LEU A 341 -0.37 -2.37 -25.60
CA LEU A 341 -0.63 -3.80 -25.77
C LEU A 341 -0.79 -4.15 -27.27
N ASP A 342 -1.44 -3.32 -28.08
CA ASP A 342 -1.52 -3.54 -29.52
C ASP A 342 -0.14 -3.47 -30.21
N GLU A 343 0.77 -2.61 -29.70
CA GLU A 343 2.17 -2.58 -30.15
C GLU A 343 2.95 -3.85 -29.77
N LEU A 344 2.67 -4.43 -28.57
CA LEU A 344 3.41 -5.56 -28.01
C LEU A 344 2.89 -6.93 -28.43
N LYS A 345 1.72 -7.02 -29.05
CA LYS A 345 1.02 -8.28 -29.35
C LYS A 345 1.85 -9.32 -30.14
N ASP A 346 2.75 -8.84 -30.99
CA ASP A 346 3.63 -9.67 -31.82
C ASP A 346 5.11 -9.63 -31.35
N LYS A 347 5.38 -9.08 -30.15
CA LYS A 347 6.73 -8.86 -29.61
C LYS A 347 7.04 -9.71 -28.36
N LYS A 348 6.65 -10.97 -28.36
CA LYS A 348 6.89 -11.87 -27.24
C LYS A 348 8.39 -12.03 -26.92
N ASP A 349 9.24 -11.96 -27.92
CA ASP A 349 10.70 -11.98 -27.81
C ASP A 349 11.25 -10.83 -26.97
N VAL A 350 10.67 -9.62 -27.08
CA VAL A 350 11.03 -8.48 -26.24
C VAL A 350 10.71 -8.74 -24.78
N LEU A 351 9.55 -9.34 -24.48
CA LEU A 351 9.15 -9.68 -23.11
C LEU A 351 10.04 -10.76 -22.52
N ILE A 352 10.39 -11.79 -23.30
CA ILE A 352 11.32 -12.86 -22.89
C ILE A 352 12.68 -12.27 -22.53
N LYS A 353 13.20 -11.33 -23.35
CA LYS A 353 14.47 -10.66 -23.07
C LYS A 353 14.40 -9.86 -21.76
N LEU A 354 13.36 -9.03 -21.57
CA LEU A 354 13.18 -8.27 -20.32
C LEU A 354 13.10 -9.19 -19.09
N LYS A 355 12.34 -10.28 -19.18
CA LYS A 355 12.28 -11.28 -18.08
C LYS A 355 13.66 -11.78 -17.69
N LYS A 356 14.50 -12.12 -18.66
CA LYS A 356 15.87 -12.59 -18.42
C LYS A 356 16.74 -11.50 -17.78
N ASP A 357 16.60 -10.26 -18.22
CA ASP A 357 17.37 -9.14 -17.65
C ASP A 357 16.97 -8.87 -16.19
N LEU A 358 15.70 -9.13 -15.83
CA LEU A 358 15.15 -8.99 -14.47
C LEU A 358 15.64 -10.05 -13.46
N GLU A 359 16.22 -11.17 -13.90
CA GLU A 359 16.82 -12.16 -12.98
C GLU A 359 17.90 -11.53 -12.07
N ASN A 360 18.51 -10.41 -12.52
CA ASN A 360 19.50 -9.64 -11.77
C ASN A 360 18.94 -8.35 -11.15
N TYR A 361 17.63 -8.13 -11.21
CA TYR A 361 17.01 -6.96 -10.61
C TYR A 361 17.10 -7.03 -9.08
N HIS A 362 17.49 -5.95 -8.43
CA HIS A 362 17.57 -5.82 -6.98
C HIS A 362 16.88 -4.55 -6.53
N TYR A 363 16.21 -4.61 -5.38
CA TYR A 363 15.57 -3.46 -4.76
C TYR A 363 16.42 -2.96 -3.57
N ASP A 364 16.88 -1.71 -3.63
CA ASP A 364 17.85 -1.16 -2.66
C ASP A 364 17.21 -0.79 -1.31
N ASN A 365 16.80 -1.81 -0.56
CA ASN A 365 16.30 -1.65 0.80
C ASN A 365 17.35 -1.04 1.77
N GLN A 366 18.64 -1.23 1.53
CA GLN A 366 19.66 -0.73 2.44
C GLN A 366 19.76 0.79 2.38
N SER A 367 19.76 1.37 1.19
CA SER A 367 19.71 2.82 1.02
C SER A 367 18.44 3.42 1.63
N ILE A 368 17.30 2.76 1.45
CA ILE A 368 16.02 3.18 2.03
C ILE A 368 16.09 3.18 3.56
N LEU A 369 16.55 2.10 4.19
CA LEU A 369 16.72 2.00 5.64
C LEU A 369 17.69 3.04 6.19
N SER A 370 18.80 3.30 5.49
CA SER A 370 19.79 4.31 5.89
C SER A 370 19.16 5.69 6.01
N LYS A 371 18.28 6.08 5.07
CA LYS A 371 17.54 7.36 5.13
C LYS A 371 16.60 7.43 6.35
N TYR A 372 15.92 6.33 6.70
CA TYR A 372 15.13 6.28 7.94
C TYR A 372 16.01 6.46 9.18
N TYR A 373 17.19 5.80 9.21
CA TYR A 373 18.11 5.92 10.35
C TYR A 373 18.73 7.32 10.47
N GLU A 374 18.98 8.01 9.36
CA GLU A 374 19.38 9.42 9.37
C GLU A 374 18.32 10.26 10.09
N ILE A 375 17.05 10.15 9.68
CA ILE A 375 15.94 10.87 10.33
C ILE A 375 15.81 10.48 11.81
N PHE A 376 15.93 9.20 12.16
CA PHE A 376 15.82 8.73 13.54
C PHE A 376 16.96 9.27 14.44
N ASN A 377 18.10 9.62 13.85
CA ASN A 377 19.30 10.07 14.56
C ASN A 377 19.54 11.58 14.49
N GLU A 378 18.86 12.30 13.60
CA GLU A 378 18.89 13.77 13.62
C GLU A 378 18.44 14.29 15.00
N CYS A 379 19.25 15.14 15.60
CA CYS A 379 18.85 15.92 16.78
C CYS A 379 17.82 16.98 16.37
N ASN A 380 16.77 17.12 17.17
CA ASN A 380 15.76 18.19 16.99
C ASN A 380 16.36 19.56 17.21
#